data_80642be4c91d9fc655a6fe85f6aa8074
#
_entry.id   80642be4c91d9fc655a6fe85f6aa8074
#
_cell.length_a   1.000
_cell.length_b   1.000
_cell.length_c   1.000
_cell.angle_alpha   90.00
_cell.angle_beta   90.00
_cell.angle_gamma   90.00
#
_symmetry.space_group_name_H-M   'P 1'
#
loop_
_entity.id
_entity.type
_entity.pdbx_description
1 polymer ?
#
loop_
_entity_poly.entity_id
_entity_poly.type
_entity_poly.pdbx_seq_one_letter_code
_entity_poly.pdbx_strand_id
1 'polypeptide(L)'
;MENSFDPEKIERELYTHWETSDLFKPSGKGDSYCILIPPPNVTGTLHMGHAFNQTLMDALIRYQRMNGRHTLWQMGTDHAGIATQMLVERQLAAEGKTRHDLGRDPFIERVWDWKHESGDTISRQIRRMGSSLDWSRDRFTMDDGYCLLYTSDAADEPMRV
;
A
#
# COMPACT_ATOMS: atom_id res chain seq x y z
N MET A 1 -35.26 -7.34 17.45
CA MET A 1 -33.86 -7.60 17.05
C MET A 1 -33.89 -7.81 15.53
N GLU A 2 -33.18 -6.97 14.78
CA GLU A 2 -32.95 -7.26 13.35
C GLU A 2 -32.16 -8.57 13.25
N ASN A 3 -32.71 -9.56 12.56
CA ASN A 3 -32.15 -10.91 12.49
C ASN A 3 -31.06 -11.08 11.42
N SER A 4 -30.61 -10.00 10.80
CA SER A 4 -29.55 -10.05 9.77
C SER A 4 -28.42 -9.07 10.08
N PHE A 5 -27.20 -9.55 9.96
CA PHE A 5 -26.00 -8.72 10.00
C PHE A 5 -25.95 -7.83 8.75
N ASP A 6 -25.86 -6.51 8.98
CA ASP A 6 -25.68 -5.53 7.89
C ASP A 6 -24.23 -5.00 7.91
N PRO A 7 -23.37 -5.53 7.03
CA PRO A 7 -21.96 -5.17 7.01
C PRO A 7 -21.73 -3.69 6.66
N GLU A 8 -22.57 -3.09 5.83
CA GLU A 8 -22.37 -1.70 5.39
C GLU A 8 -22.50 -0.70 6.54
N LYS A 9 -23.35 -0.99 7.52
CA LYS A 9 -23.54 -0.14 8.69
C LYS A 9 -22.43 -0.26 9.73
N ILE A 10 -21.82 -1.43 9.84
CA ILE A 10 -20.93 -1.77 10.97
C ILE A 10 -19.46 -1.70 10.59
N GLU A 11 -19.09 -2.20 9.41
CA GLU A 11 -17.69 -2.41 9.05
C GLU A 11 -16.88 -1.12 8.96
N ARG A 12 -17.45 -0.04 8.42
CA ARG A 12 -16.74 1.25 8.29
C ARG A 12 -16.45 1.88 9.63
N GLU A 13 -17.44 1.92 10.51
CA GLU A 13 -17.29 2.49 11.86
C GLU A 13 -16.31 1.68 12.68
N LEU A 14 -16.41 0.36 12.61
CA LEU A 14 -15.53 -0.56 13.34
C LEU A 14 -14.07 -0.42 12.86
N TYR A 15 -13.85 -0.38 11.55
CA TYR A 15 -12.50 -0.22 10.99
C TYR A 15 -11.89 1.13 11.36
N THR A 16 -12.68 2.20 11.29
CA THR A 16 -12.25 3.54 11.71
C THR A 16 -11.87 3.54 13.19
N HIS A 17 -12.66 2.88 14.03
CA HIS A 17 -12.34 2.74 15.45
C HIS A 17 -11.01 2.00 15.66
N TRP A 18 -10.76 0.91 14.96
CA TRP A 18 -9.51 0.16 15.07
C TRP A 18 -8.29 0.99 14.66
N GLU A 19 -8.39 1.71 13.55
CA GLU A 19 -7.30 2.54 13.02
C GLU A 19 -7.02 3.74 13.95
N THR A 20 -8.05 4.45 14.39
CA THR A 20 -7.91 5.62 15.29
C THR A 20 -7.49 5.25 16.72
N SER A 21 -7.74 4.02 17.14
CA SER A 21 -7.29 3.47 18.43
C SER A 21 -5.91 2.81 18.36
N ASP A 22 -5.20 2.93 17.24
CA ASP A 22 -3.85 2.38 17.04
C ASP A 22 -3.73 0.86 17.26
N LEU A 23 -4.84 0.11 17.08
CA LEU A 23 -4.87 -1.32 17.39
C LEU A 23 -4.01 -2.17 16.43
N PHE A 24 -3.59 -1.60 15.33
CA PHE A 24 -2.75 -2.27 14.34
C PHE A 24 -1.25 -2.00 14.53
N LYS A 25 -0.89 -1.06 15.40
CA LYS A 25 0.51 -0.76 15.71
C LYS A 25 1.17 -1.87 16.53
N PRO A 26 2.47 -2.07 16.35
CA PRO A 26 3.24 -3.00 17.17
C PRO A 26 3.16 -2.65 18.67
N SER A 27 2.96 -3.65 19.53
CA SER A 27 2.74 -3.47 20.96
C SER A 27 3.97 -3.00 21.76
N GLY A 28 5.16 -3.11 21.17
CA GLY A 28 6.42 -2.88 21.88
C GLY A 28 6.81 -3.99 22.86
N LYS A 29 6.07 -5.10 22.91
CA LYS A 29 6.28 -6.20 23.88
C LYS A 29 6.26 -7.55 23.17
N GLY A 30 7.02 -8.50 23.71
CA GLY A 30 7.13 -9.87 23.18
C GLY A 30 8.12 -9.97 22.00
N ASP A 31 8.23 -11.19 21.47
CA ASP A 31 9.11 -11.48 20.32
C ASP A 31 8.60 -10.80 19.05
N SER A 32 9.51 -10.28 18.26
CA SER A 32 9.18 -9.60 17.02
C SER A 32 8.64 -10.56 15.97
N TYR A 33 7.58 -10.13 15.27
CA TYR A 33 7.02 -10.80 14.10
C TYR A 33 6.63 -9.76 13.07
N CYS A 34 7.14 -9.88 11.84
CA CYS A 34 6.87 -8.92 10.79
C CYS A 34 6.52 -9.62 9.49
N ILE A 35 5.49 -9.13 8.82
CA ILE A 35 5.18 -9.45 7.42
C ILE A 35 5.23 -8.13 6.64
N LEU A 36 5.91 -8.14 5.50
CA LEU A 36 5.83 -7.09 4.49
C LEU A 36 4.75 -7.49 3.48
N ILE A 37 3.78 -6.62 3.22
CA ILE A 37 2.84 -6.82 2.13
C ILE A 37 3.62 -6.80 0.80
N PRO A 38 3.39 -7.74 -0.15
CA PRO A 38 3.87 -7.53 -1.51
C PRO A 38 3.26 -6.23 -2.04
N PRO A 39 4.06 -5.18 -2.29
CA PRO A 39 3.53 -3.85 -2.53
C PRO A 39 2.75 -3.82 -3.84
N PRO A 40 1.44 -3.52 -3.80
CA PRO A 40 0.64 -3.42 -5.02
C PRO A 40 1.16 -2.30 -5.92
N ASN A 41 1.18 -2.57 -7.22
CA ASN A 41 1.52 -1.57 -8.23
C ASN A 41 0.45 -0.48 -8.30
N VAL A 42 0.84 0.79 -8.38
CA VAL A 42 -0.09 1.92 -8.58
C VAL A 42 -0.60 2.00 -10.03
N THR A 43 -0.92 0.85 -10.63
CA THR A 43 -1.36 0.71 -12.03
C THR A 43 -2.87 0.49 -12.17
N GLY A 44 -3.61 0.48 -11.05
CA GLY A 44 -5.05 0.27 -11.08
C GLY A 44 -5.64 -0.17 -9.74
N THR A 45 -6.67 -0.98 -9.82
CA THR A 45 -7.39 -1.51 -8.66
C THR A 45 -6.89 -2.91 -8.28
N LEU A 46 -7.12 -3.29 -7.02
CA LEU A 46 -6.84 -4.65 -6.56
C LEU A 46 -7.81 -5.65 -7.22
N HIS A 47 -7.37 -6.88 -7.34
CA HIS A 47 -8.16 -8.02 -7.82
C HIS A 47 -8.18 -9.15 -6.78
N MET A 48 -8.95 -10.21 -7.04
CA MET A 48 -9.13 -11.33 -6.10
C MET A 48 -7.83 -11.99 -5.64
N GLY A 49 -6.79 -12.02 -6.49
CA GLY A 49 -5.48 -12.54 -6.11
C GLY A 49 -4.82 -11.72 -4.99
N HIS A 50 -4.94 -10.39 -5.04
CA HIS A 50 -4.49 -9.52 -3.95
C HIS A 50 -5.29 -9.79 -2.67
N ALA A 51 -6.62 -9.84 -2.78
CA ALA A 51 -7.49 -10.08 -1.63
C ALA A 51 -7.17 -11.42 -0.95
N PHE A 52 -7.01 -12.50 -1.73
CA PHE A 52 -6.65 -13.81 -1.21
C PHE A 52 -5.31 -13.80 -0.48
N ASN A 53 -4.27 -13.27 -1.11
CA ASN A 53 -2.93 -13.19 -0.53
C ASN A 53 -2.93 -12.36 0.78
N GLN A 54 -3.56 -11.19 0.76
CA GLN A 54 -3.66 -10.31 1.92
C GLN A 54 -4.46 -10.95 3.06
N THR A 55 -5.54 -11.67 2.77
CA THR A 55 -6.32 -12.39 3.78
C THR A 55 -5.48 -13.45 4.51
N LEU A 56 -4.65 -14.19 3.78
CA LEU A 56 -3.75 -15.17 4.40
C LEU A 56 -2.72 -14.49 5.32
N MET A 57 -2.14 -13.38 4.87
CA MET A 57 -1.19 -12.61 5.70
C MET A 57 -1.88 -12.01 6.94
N ASP A 58 -3.08 -11.45 6.78
CA ASP A 58 -3.83 -10.86 7.89
C ASP A 58 -4.20 -11.91 8.95
N ALA A 59 -4.57 -13.12 8.51
CA ALA A 59 -4.83 -14.23 9.43
C ALA A 59 -3.58 -14.57 10.28
N LEU A 60 -2.40 -14.63 9.66
CA LEU A 60 -1.13 -14.88 10.37
C LEU A 60 -0.77 -13.73 11.31
N ILE A 61 -0.92 -12.49 10.86
CA ILE A 61 -0.67 -11.28 11.66
C ILE A 61 -1.58 -11.24 12.89
N ARG A 62 -2.88 -11.47 12.72
CA ARG A 62 -3.86 -11.49 13.81
C ARG A 62 -3.55 -12.62 14.79
N TYR A 63 -3.23 -13.81 14.31
CA TYR A 63 -2.83 -14.95 15.14
C TYR A 63 -1.60 -14.60 15.99
N GLN A 64 -0.56 -14.03 15.41
CA GLN A 64 0.65 -13.66 16.16
C GLN A 64 0.40 -12.53 17.16
N ARG A 65 -0.46 -11.57 16.79
CA ARG A 65 -0.87 -10.49 17.70
C ARG A 65 -1.64 -11.03 18.89
N MET A 66 -2.55 -11.98 18.69
CA MET A 66 -3.27 -12.66 19.78
C MET A 66 -2.35 -13.51 20.68
N ASN A 67 -1.25 -14.01 20.15
CA ASN A 67 -0.20 -14.69 20.92
C ASN A 67 0.73 -13.73 21.70
N GLY A 68 0.43 -12.43 21.70
CA GLY A 68 1.19 -11.43 22.44
C GLY A 68 2.53 -11.04 21.84
N ARG A 69 2.79 -11.37 20.56
CA ARG A 69 4.02 -10.95 19.87
C ARG A 69 4.00 -9.47 19.50
N HIS A 70 5.18 -8.89 19.42
CA HIS A 70 5.41 -7.56 18.86
C HIS A 70 5.27 -7.62 17.34
N THR A 71 4.05 -7.41 16.85
CA THR A 71 3.66 -7.76 15.48
C THR A 71 3.51 -6.53 14.60
N LEU A 72 4.22 -6.52 13.46
CA LEU A 72 4.09 -5.51 12.42
C LEU A 72 3.62 -6.14 11.11
N TRP A 73 2.57 -5.59 10.53
CA TRP A 73 2.24 -5.80 9.13
C TRP A 73 2.52 -4.50 8.37
N GLN A 74 3.61 -4.51 7.60
CA GLN A 74 4.11 -3.33 6.92
C GLN A 74 3.37 -3.09 5.61
N MET A 75 2.77 -1.90 5.47
CA MET A 75 2.14 -1.42 4.23
C MET A 75 3.15 -0.78 3.29
N GLY A 76 2.90 -0.90 1.99
CA GLY A 76 3.59 -0.17 0.95
C GLY A 76 2.93 -0.34 -0.41
N THR A 77 3.24 0.56 -1.33
CA THR A 77 2.83 0.51 -2.74
C THR A 77 4.02 0.68 -3.67
N ASP A 78 3.96 0.03 -4.84
CA ASP A 78 5.02 0.11 -5.85
C ASP A 78 4.66 1.11 -6.94
N HIS A 79 5.65 1.94 -7.32
CA HIS A 79 5.54 2.91 -8.41
C HIS A 79 5.36 2.26 -9.80
N ALA A 80 5.75 0.99 -9.95
CA ALA A 80 5.62 0.19 -11.19
C ALA A 80 6.21 0.86 -12.46
N GLY A 81 7.08 1.83 -12.31
CA GLY A 81 7.92 2.47 -13.32
C GLY A 81 7.27 2.64 -14.70
N ILE A 82 7.73 1.84 -15.67
CA ILE A 82 7.29 1.88 -17.07
C ILE A 82 5.77 1.68 -17.22
N ALA A 83 5.18 0.79 -16.43
CA ALA A 83 3.75 0.49 -16.53
C ALA A 83 2.88 1.69 -16.15
N THR A 84 3.25 2.44 -15.12
CA THR A 84 2.58 3.67 -14.72
C THR A 84 2.71 4.76 -15.79
N GLN A 85 3.91 4.93 -16.36
CA GLN A 85 4.11 5.88 -17.47
C GLN A 85 3.23 5.52 -18.67
N MET A 86 3.18 4.24 -19.05
CA MET A 86 2.34 3.78 -20.18
C MET A 86 0.85 4.05 -19.95
N LEU A 87 0.37 3.96 -18.70
CA LEU A 87 -1.01 4.29 -18.36
C LEU A 87 -1.28 5.78 -18.58
N VAL A 88 -0.42 6.64 -18.07
CA VAL A 88 -0.54 8.09 -18.24
C VAL A 88 -0.44 8.49 -19.71
N GLU A 89 0.47 7.86 -20.48
CA GLU A 89 0.56 8.07 -21.93
C GLU A 89 -0.74 7.69 -22.66
N ARG A 90 -1.40 6.59 -22.25
CA ARG A 90 -2.71 6.21 -22.82
C ARG A 90 -3.80 7.22 -22.49
N GLN A 91 -3.80 7.79 -21.28
CA GLN A 91 -4.74 8.85 -20.92
C GLN A 91 -4.52 10.09 -21.78
N LEU A 92 -3.26 10.51 -21.96
CA LEU A 92 -2.91 11.64 -22.82
C LEU A 92 -3.30 11.39 -24.29
N ALA A 93 -3.09 10.18 -24.80
CA ALA A 93 -3.51 9.81 -26.14
C ALA A 93 -5.03 9.91 -26.34
N ALA A 94 -5.82 9.57 -25.32
CA ALA A 94 -7.28 9.77 -25.34
C ALA A 94 -7.66 11.27 -25.37
N GLU A 95 -6.81 12.16 -24.84
CA GLU A 95 -6.94 13.62 -24.91
C GLU A 95 -6.36 14.20 -26.24
N GLY A 96 -5.84 13.35 -27.14
CA GLY A 96 -5.19 13.77 -28.38
C GLY A 96 -3.81 14.39 -28.20
N LYS A 97 -3.14 14.09 -27.10
CA LYS A 97 -1.81 14.61 -26.73
C LYS A 97 -0.80 13.49 -26.57
N THR A 98 0.47 13.86 -26.70
CA THR A 98 1.60 12.97 -26.39
C THR A 98 2.41 13.54 -25.20
N ARG A 99 3.24 12.72 -24.58
CA ARG A 99 4.17 13.19 -23.55
C ARG A 99 5.16 14.26 -24.07
N HIS A 100 5.47 14.24 -25.37
CA HIS A 100 6.35 15.22 -26.00
C HIS A 100 5.67 16.59 -26.14
N ASP A 101 4.35 16.61 -26.37
CA ASP A 101 3.57 17.86 -26.44
C ASP A 101 3.48 18.55 -25.07
N LEU A 102 3.41 17.77 -23.98
CA LEU A 102 3.41 18.30 -22.63
C LEU A 102 4.78 18.81 -22.18
N GLY A 103 5.85 18.15 -22.58
CA GLY A 103 7.17 18.30 -21.99
C GLY A 103 7.36 17.48 -20.70
N ARG A 104 8.59 17.46 -20.17
CA ARG A 104 8.99 16.57 -19.09
C ARG A 104 8.28 16.86 -17.78
N ASP A 105 8.30 18.11 -17.33
CA ASP A 105 7.83 18.43 -15.98
C ASP A 105 6.31 18.30 -15.83
N PRO A 106 5.46 18.81 -16.74
CA PRO A 106 4.03 18.55 -16.69
C PRO A 106 3.65 17.06 -16.87
N PHE A 107 4.45 16.29 -17.60
CA PHE A 107 4.24 14.84 -17.68
C PHE A 107 4.50 14.16 -16.34
N ILE A 108 5.55 14.53 -15.62
CA ILE A 108 5.85 14.02 -14.27
C ILE A 108 4.75 14.38 -13.29
N GLU A 109 4.25 15.63 -13.32
CA GLU A 109 3.10 16.04 -12.49
C GLU A 109 1.89 15.14 -12.74
N ARG A 110 1.56 14.87 -13.99
CA ARG A 110 0.45 13.96 -14.35
C ARG A 110 0.66 12.53 -13.85
N VAL A 111 1.90 12.04 -13.82
CA VAL A 111 2.25 10.73 -13.25
C VAL A 111 2.05 10.72 -11.74
N TRP A 112 2.38 11.80 -11.04
CA TRP A 112 2.12 11.94 -9.61
C TRP A 112 0.63 12.01 -9.28
N ASP A 113 -0.16 12.74 -10.08
CA ASP A 113 -1.61 12.78 -9.93
C ASP A 113 -2.23 11.38 -10.04
N TRP A 114 -1.82 10.63 -11.05
CA TRP A 114 -2.22 9.23 -11.20
C TRP A 114 -1.82 8.38 -10.00
N LYS A 115 -0.59 8.53 -9.50
CA LYS A 115 -0.11 7.82 -8.30
C LYS A 115 -1.01 8.09 -7.09
N HIS A 116 -1.40 9.33 -6.87
CA HIS A 116 -2.29 9.69 -5.75
C HIS A 116 -3.66 9.03 -5.93
N GLU A 117 -4.28 9.16 -7.09
CA GLU A 117 -5.60 8.58 -7.37
C GLU A 117 -5.60 7.04 -7.20
N SER A 118 -4.63 6.36 -7.82
CA SER A 118 -4.51 4.91 -7.78
C SER A 118 -4.13 4.40 -6.38
N GLY A 119 -3.16 5.04 -5.72
CA GLY A 119 -2.72 4.68 -4.38
C GLY A 119 -3.84 4.84 -3.34
N ASP A 120 -4.60 5.93 -3.41
CA ASP A 120 -5.76 6.16 -2.56
C ASP A 120 -6.86 5.11 -2.78
N THR A 121 -7.06 4.70 -4.03
CA THR A 121 -8.00 3.63 -4.36
C THR A 121 -7.57 2.30 -3.76
N ILE A 122 -6.31 1.92 -3.92
CA ILE A 122 -5.73 0.70 -3.33
C ILE A 122 -5.88 0.73 -1.81
N SER A 123 -5.52 1.82 -1.16
CA SER A 123 -5.62 1.99 0.29
C SER A 123 -7.06 1.86 0.80
N ARG A 124 -8.04 2.44 0.08
CA ARG A 124 -9.46 2.27 0.41
C ARG A 124 -9.93 0.84 0.25
N GLN A 125 -9.49 0.13 -0.80
CA GLN A 125 -9.85 -1.27 -1.02
C GLN A 125 -9.29 -2.18 0.08
N ILE A 126 -8.04 -1.96 0.50
CA ILE A 126 -7.41 -2.74 1.59
C ILE A 126 -8.13 -2.47 2.92
N ARG A 127 -8.48 -1.22 3.22
CA ARG A 127 -9.29 -0.90 4.41
C ARG A 127 -10.67 -1.56 4.34
N ARG A 128 -11.28 -1.59 3.18
CA ARG A 128 -12.59 -2.24 2.99
C ARG A 128 -12.55 -3.75 3.21
N MET A 129 -11.41 -4.39 2.98
CA MET A 129 -11.18 -5.81 3.33
C MET A 129 -10.96 -6.03 4.83
N GLY A 130 -10.84 -4.99 5.64
CA GLY A 130 -10.61 -5.09 7.06
C GLY A 130 -9.17 -5.46 7.45
N SER A 131 -8.21 -5.27 6.56
CA SER A 131 -6.80 -5.65 6.75
C SER A 131 -6.14 -4.86 7.89
N SER A 132 -5.47 -5.56 8.80
CA SER A 132 -4.91 -5.00 10.04
C SER A 132 -3.47 -4.47 9.89
N LEU A 133 -3.25 -3.64 8.87
CA LEU A 133 -1.98 -3.00 8.54
C LEU A 133 -1.69 -1.79 9.45
N ASP A 134 -0.42 -1.54 9.75
CA ASP A 134 0.00 -0.30 10.39
C ASP A 134 0.13 0.81 9.34
N TRP A 135 -0.93 1.57 9.14
CA TRP A 135 -1.01 2.66 8.16
C TRP A 135 -0.06 3.82 8.47
N SER A 136 0.37 3.99 9.71
CA SER A 136 1.32 5.04 10.08
C SER A 136 2.72 4.81 9.47
N ARG A 137 2.96 3.60 8.99
CA ARG A 137 4.20 3.17 8.35
C ARG A 137 4.07 2.93 6.85
N ASP A 138 2.98 3.39 6.23
CA ASP A 138 2.81 3.27 4.77
C ASP A 138 4.00 3.88 4.03
N ARG A 139 4.50 3.16 3.03
CA ARG A 139 5.65 3.56 2.21
C ARG A 139 5.33 3.42 0.72
N PHE A 140 5.92 4.31 -0.04
CA PHE A 140 5.90 4.25 -1.49
C PHE A 140 7.33 4.02 -2.00
N THR A 141 7.51 3.15 -2.98
CA THR A 141 8.86 2.77 -3.45
C THR A 141 9.68 3.91 -4.05
N MET A 142 9.07 5.07 -4.29
CA MET A 142 9.76 6.31 -4.70
C MET A 142 9.64 7.44 -3.66
N ASP A 143 9.32 7.13 -2.39
CA ASP A 143 9.42 8.15 -1.35
C ASP A 143 10.89 8.50 -1.04
N ASP A 144 11.13 9.69 -0.52
CA ASP A 144 12.48 10.21 -0.29
C ASP A 144 13.33 9.27 0.60
N GLY A 145 12.72 8.60 1.56
CA GLY A 145 13.41 7.67 2.44
C GLY A 145 13.91 6.43 1.70
N TYR A 146 13.10 5.89 0.77
CA TYR A 146 13.50 4.77 -0.07
C TYR A 146 14.50 5.17 -1.15
N CYS A 147 14.35 6.34 -1.75
CA CYS A 147 15.31 6.87 -2.74
C CYS A 147 16.71 6.96 -2.17
N LEU A 148 16.87 7.38 -0.93
CA LEU A 148 18.17 7.43 -0.24
C LEU A 148 18.77 6.04 -0.06
N LEU A 149 17.97 5.03 0.30
CA LEU A 149 18.44 3.65 0.43
C LEU A 149 18.94 3.08 -0.89
N TYR A 150 18.19 3.29 -1.99
CA TYR A 150 18.59 2.79 -3.31
C TYR A 150 19.80 3.53 -3.90
N THR A 151 20.02 4.79 -3.54
CA THR A 151 21.09 5.59 -4.13
C THR A 151 22.37 5.56 -3.31
N SER A 152 22.29 5.33 -1.99
CA SER A 152 23.48 5.39 -1.11
C SER A 152 23.99 4.02 -0.68
N ASP A 153 23.16 3.01 -0.54
CA ASP A 153 23.55 1.75 0.12
C ASP A 153 23.77 0.58 -0.85
N ALA A 154 23.03 0.54 -1.97
CA ALA A 154 23.19 -0.54 -2.95
C ALA A 154 24.47 -0.45 -3.81
N ALA A 155 25.10 0.74 -3.87
CA ALA A 155 26.29 0.98 -4.69
C ALA A 155 27.61 0.97 -3.89
N ASP A 156 27.57 1.16 -2.58
CA ASP A 156 28.77 1.42 -1.76
C ASP A 156 29.17 0.27 -0.82
N GLU A 157 28.39 -0.79 -0.66
CA GLU A 157 28.85 -1.97 0.05
C GLU A 157 29.55 -2.94 -0.90
N PRO A 158 30.90 -3.10 -0.77
CA PRO A 158 31.56 -4.23 -1.39
C PRO A 158 30.96 -5.49 -0.78
N MET A 159 30.40 -6.37 -1.62
CA MET A 159 29.96 -7.70 -1.18
C MET A 159 31.09 -8.31 -0.34
N ARG A 160 30.90 -8.33 0.98
CA ARG A 160 31.75 -9.14 1.84
C ARG A 160 31.35 -10.59 1.61
N VAL A 161 32.15 -11.26 0.83
CA VAL A 161 32.20 -12.70 0.71
C VAL A 161 32.68 -13.29 2.03
#